data_1a656fb76df616951fd20161ad24c739
#
_entry.id   1a656fb76df616951fd20161ad24c739
#
_cell.length_a   1.000
_cell.length_b   1.000
_cell.length_c   1.000
_cell.angle_alpha   90.00
_cell.angle_beta   90.00
_cell.angle_gamma   90.00
#
_symmetry.space_group_name_H-M   'P 1'
#
loop_
_entity.id
_entity.type
_entity.pdbx_description
1 polymer ?
#
loop_
_entity_poly.entity_id
_entity_poly.type
_entity_poly.pdbx_seq_one_letter_code
_entity_poly.pdbx_strand_id
1 'polypeptide(L)'
;MDKKLIALDLDGTLLNSDGIVSEISKSYFKKIKEQGHIITIATGRILKDTLIGTEGAEFAKYIVSDTGAAVFRNEDTETKWKEVYINQLSKETVQNIASYYDKNKFTTIEIRDRNSAHHYDGTINIMEILEKLSEITHLTVVFLNNEFAKEYLDLFKSKFPNLEIEMMQDSFGDKKWLDILQKGVEKYKGITEVAKLEGISNENIIAFGDGLNDIEMLKKCGVGVAMKNALPEVKEQADYITSETNNQNGVVEFLKEYLVEI
;
A
#
# COMPACT_ATOMS: atom_id res chain seq x y z
N MET A 1 -13.43 -26.51 -2.12
CA MET A 1 -13.49 -25.03 -2.27
C MET A 1 -12.33 -24.57 -3.13
N ASP A 2 -12.58 -23.65 -4.04
CA ASP A 2 -11.50 -23.07 -4.82
C ASP A 2 -10.59 -22.21 -3.92
N LYS A 3 -9.29 -22.28 -4.17
CA LYS A 3 -8.29 -21.52 -3.44
C LYS A 3 -8.52 -20.02 -3.65
N LYS A 4 -8.71 -19.26 -2.57
CA LYS A 4 -8.88 -17.80 -2.61
C LYS A 4 -7.63 -17.07 -2.21
N LEU A 5 -7.40 -15.89 -2.82
CA LEU A 5 -6.44 -14.89 -2.40
C LEU A 5 -7.21 -13.78 -1.67
N ILE A 6 -6.93 -13.58 -0.40
CA ILE A 6 -7.58 -12.59 0.45
C ILE A 6 -6.58 -11.45 0.64
N ALA A 7 -6.88 -10.32 0.04
CA ALA A 7 -6.06 -9.10 0.08
C ALA A 7 -6.64 -8.12 1.09
N LEU A 8 -5.83 -7.75 2.07
CA LEU A 8 -6.23 -6.94 3.22
C LEU A 8 -5.44 -5.63 3.25
N ASP A 9 -6.12 -4.51 3.14
CA ASP A 9 -5.52 -3.26 3.59
C ASP A 9 -5.27 -3.29 5.10
N LEU A 10 -4.41 -2.41 5.59
CA LEU A 10 -4.03 -2.35 7.01
C LEU A 10 -4.82 -1.31 7.79
N ASP A 11 -4.58 -0.05 7.49
CA ASP A 11 -5.03 1.07 8.30
C ASP A 11 -6.52 1.35 8.08
N GLY A 12 -7.34 1.19 9.12
CA GLY A 12 -8.79 1.29 9.00
C GLY A 12 -9.49 0.04 8.47
N THR A 13 -8.72 -0.99 8.07
CA THR A 13 -9.25 -2.26 7.56
C THR A 13 -8.91 -3.43 8.49
N LEU A 14 -7.65 -3.85 8.57
CA LEU A 14 -7.23 -4.97 9.40
C LEU A 14 -6.84 -4.52 10.81
N LEU A 15 -6.16 -3.38 10.93
CA LEU A 15 -5.78 -2.79 12.21
C LEU A 15 -6.99 -2.11 12.88
N ASN A 16 -7.14 -2.32 14.17
CA ASN A 16 -8.08 -1.55 14.99
C ASN A 16 -7.55 -0.13 15.26
N SER A 17 -8.31 0.70 15.99
CA SER A 17 -7.92 2.08 16.32
C SER A 17 -6.68 2.19 17.22
N ASP A 18 -6.25 1.10 17.85
CA ASP A 18 -5.01 1.02 18.63
C ASP A 18 -3.80 0.64 17.75
N GLY A 19 -4.02 0.43 16.43
CA GLY A 19 -2.98 0.01 15.49
C GLY A 19 -2.57 -1.46 15.62
N ILE A 20 -3.47 -2.32 16.10
CA ILE A 20 -3.19 -3.72 16.45
C ILE A 20 -4.09 -4.65 15.61
N VAL A 21 -3.52 -5.76 15.13
CA VAL A 21 -4.29 -6.90 14.60
C VAL A 21 -4.83 -7.72 15.76
N SER A 22 -6.14 -7.88 15.85
CA SER A 22 -6.77 -8.61 16.94
C SER A 22 -6.40 -10.09 16.96
N GLU A 23 -6.39 -10.72 18.14
CA GLU A 23 -6.16 -12.16 18.29
C GLU A 23 -7.25 -12.99 17.60
N ILE A 24 -8.47 -12.45 17.49
CA ILE A 24 -9.56 -13.07 16.74
C ILE A 24 -9.18 -13.15 15.25
N SER A 25 -8.69 -12.06 14.68
CA SER A 25 -8.24 -12.01 13.29
C SER A 25 -7.06 -12.95 13.04
N LYS A 26 -6.01 -12.90 13.88
CA LYS A 26 -4.85 -13.79 13.76
C LYS A 26 -5.25 -15.27 13.80
N SER A 27 -6.10 -15.64 14.76
CA SER A 27 -6.59 -17.01 14.91
C SER A 27 -7.45 -17.47 13.73
N TYR A 28 -8.30 -16.61 13.20
CA TYR A 28 -9.12 -16.92 12.04
C TYR A 28 -8.30 -17.07 10.76
N PHE A 29 -7.36 -16.16 10.51
CA PHE A 29 -6.48 -16.24 9.35
C PHE A 29 -5.60 -17.49 9.36
N LYS A 30 -5.17 -17.95 10.52
CA LYS A 30 -4.48 -19.23 10.64
C LYS A 30 -5.35 -20.38 10.15
N LYS A 31 -6.63 -20.43 10.55
CA LYS A 31 -7.59 -21.48 10.12
C LYS A 31 -7.82 -21.47 8.60
N ILE A 32 -8.06 -20.29 8.01
CA ILE A 32 -8.32 -20.23 6.55
C ILE A 32 -7.04 -20.49 5.73
N LYS A 33 -5.87 -20.19 6.27
CA LYS A 33 -4.57 -20.59 5.69
C LYS A 33 -4.41 -22.12 5.70
N GLU A 34 -4.79 -22.79 6.78
CA GLU A 34 -4.81 -24.26 6.87
C GLU A 34 -5.79 -24.92 5.87
N GLN A 35 -6.84 -24.21 5.47
CA GLN A 35 -7.77 -24.61 4.40
C GLN A 35 -7.21 -24.37 2.99
N GLY A 36 -6.02 -23.81 2.87
CA GLY A 36 -5.33 -23.59 1.59
C GLY A 36 -5.54 -22.20 0.97
N HIS A 37 -6.27 -21.30 1.62
CA HIS A 37 -6.40 -19.92 1.16
C HIS A 37 -5.12 -19.11 1.42
N ILE A 38 -4.91 -18.06 0.64
CA ILE A 38 -3.73 -17.16 0.75
C ILE A 38 -4.16 -15.84 1.37
N ILE A 39 -3.48 -15.42 2.42
CA ILE A 39 -3.61 -14.08 2.99
C ILE A 39 -2.48 -13.22 2.48
N THR A 40 -2.81 -12.06 1.94
CA THR A 40 -1.84 -11.00 1.61
C THR A 40 -2.27 -9.67 2.25
N ILE A 41 -1.29 -8.95 2.78
CA ILE A 41 -1.46 -7.56 3.21
C ILE A 41 -1.20 -6.68 1.99
N ALA A 42 -2.00 -5.63 1.77
CA ALA A 42 -1.82 -4.65 0.70
C ALA A 42 -1.88 -3.23 1.27
N THR A 43 -0.72 -2.61 1.48
CA THR A 43 -0.61 -1.36 2.26
C THR A 43 0.25 -0.30 1.58
N GLY A 44 0.02 0.97 1.93
CA GLY A 44 0.91 2.09 1.60
C GLY A 44 2.18 2.14 2.46
N ARG A 45 2.26 1.35 3.53
CA ARG A 45 3.45 1.30 4.40
C ARG A 45 4.60 0.56 3.72
N ILE A 46 5.85 0.92 4.08
CA ILE A 46 7.04 0.12 3.76
C ILE A 46 7.01 -1.21 4.54
N LEU A 47 7.80 -2.20 4.10
CA LEU A 47 7.86 -3.51 4.75
C LEU A 47 8.13 -3.42 6.25
N LYS A 48 9.13 -2.63 6.66
CA LYS A 48 9.52 -2.46 8.07
C LYS A 48 8.35 -2.02 8.95
N ASP A 49 7.62 -0.97 8.52
CA ASP A 49 6.51 -0.41 9.29
C ASP A 49 5.29 -1.35 9.30
N THR A 50 5.11 -2.11 8.21
CA THR A 50 4.10 -3.18 8.13
C THR A 50 4.39 -4.27 9.18
N LEU A 51 5.63 -4.73 9.26
CA LEU A 51 6.02 -5.78 10.21
C LEU A 51 5.92 -5.32 11.67
N ILE A 52 6.25 -4.06 11.95
CA ILE A 52 6.07 -3.48 13.30
C ILE A 52 4.57 -3.44 13.65
N GLY A 53 3.72 -2.89 12.78
CA GLY A 53 2.29 -2.75 13.04
C GLY A 53 1.52 -4.07 13.09
N THR A 54 2.08 -5.15 12.56
CA THR A 54 1.43 -6.47 12.51
C THR A 54 2.14 -7.54 13.34
N GLU A 55 3.11 -7.14 14.17
CA GLU A 55 3.92 -8.07 15.00
C GLU A 55 4.56 -9.20 14.16
N GLY A 56 5.12 -8.84 12.99
CA GLY A 56 5.79 -9.77 12.09
C GLY A 56 4.92 -10.42 11.03
N ALA A 57 3.61 -10.15 11.00
CA ALA A 57 2.65 -10.60 9.97
C ALA A 57 2.67 -12.13 9.69
N GLU A 58 2.89 -12.98 10.69
CA GLU A 58 3.03 -14.44 10.51
C GLU A 58 1.79 -15.14 9.93
N PHE A 59 0.62 -14.51 10.06
CA PHE A 59 -0.63 -14.98 9.46
C PHE A 59 -0.66 -14.79 7.93
N ALA A 60 0.10 -13.83 7.38
CA ALA A 60 0.14 -13.55 5.95
C ALA A 60 1.23 -14.34 5.23
N LYS A 61 0.96 -14.73 3.98
CA LYS A 61 1.96 -15.33 3.09
C LYS A 61 2.67 -14.28 2.25
N TYR A 62 2.01 -13.17 1.95
CA TYR A 62 2.57 -12.07 1.17
C TYR A 62 2.29 -10.72 1.81
N ILE A 63 3.18 -9.76 1.54
CA ILE A 63 2.99 -8.34 1.80
C ILE A 63 3.22 -7.60 0.48
N VAL A 64 2.20 -6.88 0.04
CA VAL A 64 2.24 -5.88 -1.01
C VAL A 64 2.42 -4.54 -0.31
N SER A 65 3.59 -3.96 -0.39
CA SER A 65 3.99 -2.72 0.31
C SER A 65 4.14 -1.54 -0.64
N ASP A 66 4.32 -0.35 -0.08
CA ASP A 66 4.51 0.90 -0.83
C ASP A 66 3.48 1.06 -1.95
N THR A 67 2.20 0.92 -1.60
CA THR A 67 1.07 1.05 -2.54
C THR A 67 1.16 0.08 -3.74
N GLY A 68 1.88 -1.04 -3.61
CA GLY A 68 2.05 -2.03 -4.68
C GLY A 68 3.39 -1.99 -5.40
N ALA A 69 4.31 -1.10 -4.99
CA ALA A 69 5.63 -1.00 -5.60
C ALA A 69 6.51 -2.22 -5.30
N ALA A 70 6.32 -2.89 -4.15
CA ALA A 70 7.08 -4.08 -3.82
C ALA A 70 6.18 -5.20 -3.26
N VAL A 71 6.56 -6.45 -3.53
CA VAL A 71 5.90 -7.65 -3.00
C VAL A 71 6.92 -8.53 -2.31
N PHE A 72 6.60 -8.90 -1.08
CA PHE A 72 7.42 -9.80 -0.26
C PHE A 72 6.65 -11.07 0.05
N ARG A 73 7.37 -12.21 0.02
CA ARG A 73 6.85 -13.52 0.40
C ARG A 73 7.48 -13.98 1.71
N ASN A 74 6.67 -14.51 2.61
CA ASN A 74 7.11 -15.20 3.79
C ASN A 74 7.65 -16.59 3.41
N GLU A 75 8.92 -16.87 3.70
CA GLU A 75 9.57 -18.13 3.34
C GLU A 75 9.70 -19.11 4.52
N ASP A 76 9.10 -18.83 5.68
CA ASP A 76 9.22 -19.64 6.90
C ASP A 76 10.68 -19.92 7.32
N THR A 77 11.63 -19.03 6.93
CA THR A 77 13.06 -19.10 7.26
C THR A 77 13.46 -17.99 8.23
N GLU A 78 14.70 -17.99 8.70
CA GLU A 78 15.23 -16.96 9.63
C GLU A 78 15.14 -15.52 9.05
N THR A 79 15.23 -15.37 7.75
CA THR A 79 15.07 -14.07 7.04
C THR A 79 13.62 -13.70 6.76
N LYS A 80 12.70 -14.61 7.01
CA LYS A 80 11.24 -14.56 6.93
C LYS A 80 10.65 -13.93 5.64
N TRP A 81 11.09 -12.76 5.19
CA TRP A 81 10.47 -12.01 4.09
C TRP A 81 11.44 -11.80 2.93
N LYS A 82 11.15 -12.44 1.80
CA LYS A 82 11.92 -12.34 0.56
C LYS A 82 11.16 -11.52 -0.45
N GLU A 83 11.84 -10.54 -1.04
CA GLU A 83 11.30 -9.80 -2.18
C GLU A 83 11.12 -10.72 -3.39
N VAL A 84 9.94 -10.65 -4.00
CA VAL A 84 9.56 -11.44 -5.18
C VAL A 84 9.12 -10.57 -6.36
N TYR A 85 8.88 -9.29 -6.11
CA TYR A 85 8.55 -8.29 -7.13
C TYR A 85 8.91 -6.90 -6.62
N ILE A 86 9.45 -6.07 -7.50
CA ILE A 86 9.64 -4.64 -7.25
C ILE A 86 9.44 -3.83 -8.53
N ASN A 87 8.79 -2.69 -8.40
CA ASN A 87 8.66 -1.65 -9.41
C ASN A 87 9.24 -0.35 -8.85
N GLN A 88 10.44 -0.01 -9.26
CA GLN A 88 11.25 1.05 -8.66
C GLN A 88 11.42 2.26 -9.56
N LEU A 89 11.63 3.40 -8.93
CA LEU A 89 12.10 4.62 -9.58
C LEU A 89 13.60 4.52 -9.87
N SER A 90 14.04 4.98 -11.04
CA SER A 90 15.47 5.06 -11.32
C SER A 90 16.13 6.19 -10.51
N LYS A 91 17.40 5.99 -10.13
CA LYS A 91 18.19 7.06 -9.46
C LYS A 91 18.27 8.34 -10.29
N GLU A 92 18.32 8.21 -11.62
CA GLU A 92 18.28 9.33 -12.56
C GLU A 92 16.95 10.10 -12.46
N THR A 93 15.82 9.40 -12.38
CA THR A 93 14.51 10.03 -12.19
C THR A 93 14.47 10.82 -10.89
N VAL A 94 14.94 10.23 -9.78
CA VAL A 94 14.99 10.90 -8.47
C VAL A 94 15.89 12.11 -8.50
N GLN A 95 17.06 12.02 -9.12
CA GLN A 95 18.00 13.13 -9.29
C GLN A 95 17.36 14.27 -10.11
N ASN A 96 16.66 13.93 -11.19
CA ASN A 96 15.95 14.91 -12.01
C ASN A 96 14.85 15.62 -11.23
N ILE A 97 14.04 14.90 -10.42
CA ILE A 97 13.03 15.51 -9.55
C ILE A 97 13.70 16.41 -8.48
N ALA A 98 14.77 15.92 -7.84
CA ALA A 98 15.50 16.68 -6.84
C ALA A 98 16.15 17.97 -7.38
N SER A 99 16.44 18.03 -8.70
CA SER A 99 16.97 19.24 -9.35
C SER A 99 16.00 20.42 -9.34
N TYR A 100 14.71 20.16 -9.12
CA TYR A 100 13.67 21.20 -8.96
C TYR A 100 13.58 21.74 -7.54
N TYR A 101 14.34 21.19 -6.59
CA TYR A 101 14.28 21.62 -5.19
C TYR A 101 14.63 23.11 -5.05
N ASP A 102 13.73 23.86 -4.46
CA ASP A 102 13.90 25.25 -4.07
C ASP A 102 13.44 25.40 -2.61
N LYS A 103 14.35 25.77 -1.72
CA LYS A 103 14.10 25.97 -0.28
C LYS A 103 13.00 26.99 0.02
N ASN A 104 12.65 27.86 -0.94
CA ASN A 104 11.58 28.83 -0.80
C ASN A 104 10.19 28.26 -1.15
N LYS A 105 10.15 27.04 -1.71
CA LYS A 105 8.91 26.36 -2.14
C LYS A 105 8.76 24.99 -1.50
N PHE A 106 9.84 24.26 -1.27
CA PHE A 106 9.84 22.90 -0.74
C PHE A 106 10.23 22.89 0.74
N THR A 107 9.59 22.02 1.49
CA THR A 107 10.05 21.65 2.84
C THR A 107 11.08 20.53 2.74
N THR A 108 10.76 19.46 2.02
CA THR A 108 11.63 18.29 1.85
C THR A 108 11.17 17.44 0.67
N ILE A 109 12.07 16.60 0.16
CA ILE A 109 11.75 15.45 -0.67
C ILE A 109 12.09 14.21 0.16
N GLU A 110 11.07 13.43 0.53
CA GLU A 110 11.24 12.14 1.18
C GLU A 110 11.44 11.07 0.11
N ILE A 111 12.52 10.32 0.22
CA ILE A 111 12.90 9.24 -0.70
C ILE A 111 12.79 7.94 0.07
N ARG A 112 11.91 7.07 -0.34
CA ARG A 112 11.68 5.78 0.32
C ARG A 112 12.31 4.65 -0.47
N ASP A 113 13.06 3.82 0.25
CA ASP A 113 13.37 2.48 -0.17
C ASP A 113 12.55 1.48 0.67
N ARG A 114 12.69 0.18 0.39
CA ARG A 114 11.93 -0.89 1.08
C ARG A 114 12.08 -0.91 2.61
N ASN A 115 13.12 -0.29 3.18
CA ASN A 115 13.48 -0.39 4.60
C ASN A 115 13.47 0.96 5.33
N SER A 116 13.53 2.06 4.62
CA SER A 116 13.77 3.38 5.21
C SER A 116 13.23 4.52 4.37
N ALA A 117 13.03 5.65 5.04
CA ALA A 117 12.77 6.93 4.41
C ALA A 117 13.96 7.88 4.65
N HIS A 118 14.38 8.55 3.60
CA HIS A 118 15.48 9.53 3.61
C HIS A 118 14.94 10.89 3.19
N HIS A 119 15.39 11.94 3.87
CA HIS A 119 14.93 13.29 3.61
C HIS A 119 16.02 14.11 2.90
N TYR A 120 15.64 14.75 1.80
CA TYR A 120 16.46 15.68 1.05
C TYR A 120 15.89 17.09 1.19
N ASP A 121 16.68 17.99 1.73
CA ASP A 121 16.34 19.40 1.98
C ASP A 121 17.30 20.39 1.30
N GLY A 122 18.11 19.89 0.37
CA GLY A 122 19.08 20.68 -0.37
C GLY A 122 20.37 21.01 0.39
N THR A 123 20.53 20.57 1.64
CA THR A 123 21.74 20.84 2.45
C THR A 123 22.91 19.93 2.10
N ILE A 124 22.63 18.76 1.53
CA ILE A 124 23.63 17.79 1.09
C ILE A 124 23.46 17.49 -0.41
N ASN A 125 24.47 16.87 -1.02
CA ASN A 125 24.33 16.40 -2.39
C ASN A 125 23.37 15.22 -2.44
N ILE A 126 22.36 15.27 -3.31
CA ILE A 126 21.39 14.19 -3.51
C ILE A 126 22.07 12.84 -3.80
N MET A 127 23.22 12.84 -4.47
CA MET A 127 23.98 11.62 -4.77
C MET A 127 24.47 10.91 -3.52
N GLU A 128 24.74 11.62 -2.43
CA GLU A 128 25.14 11.01 -1.15
C GLU A 128 24.02 10.16 -0.53
N ILE A 129 22.77 10.52 -0.80
CA ILE A 129 21.59 9.71 -0.43
C ILE A 129 21.46 8.55 -1.41
N LEU A 130 21.45 8.82 -2.72
CA LEU A 130 21.17 7.82 -3.75
C LEU A 130 22.21 6.70 -3.81
N GLU A 131 23.46 6.95 -3.45
CA GLU A 131 24.51 5.92 -3.37
C GLU A 131 24.22 4.87 -2.29
N LYS A 132 23.53 5.26 -1.21
CA LYS A 132 23.18 4.38 -0.08
C LYS A 132 21.91 3.56 -0.33
N LEU A 133 21.10 3.94 -1.34
CA LEU A 133 19.82 3.30 -1.64
C LEU A 133 20.00 2.25 -2.74
N SER A 134 19.37 1.10 -2.55
CA SER A 134 19.35 0.03 -3.55
C SER A 134 18.12 0.13 -4.46
N GLU A 135 16.95 0.25 -3.87
CA GLU A 135 15.66 0.20 -4.57
C GLU A 135 14.77 1.32 -4.06
N ILE A 136 14.46 2.28 -4.93
CA ILE A 136 13.63 3.43 -4.59
C ILE A 136 12.22 3.16 -5.07
N THR A 137 11.29 3.03 -4.14
CA THR A 137 9.90 2.68 -4.44
C THR A 137 8.98 3.89 -4.54
N HIS A 138 9.29 4.97 -3.79
CA HIS A 138 8.37 6.08 -3.61
C HIS A 138 9.12 7.38 -3.31
N LEU A 139 8.60 8.51 -3.83
CA LEU A 139 8.99 9.85 -3.40
C LEU A 139 7.76 10.59 -2.87
N THR A 140 7.96 11.30 -1.76
CA THR A 140 6.97 12.26 -1.26
C THR A 140 7.58 13.66 -1.29
N VAL A 141 6.99 14.57 -2.06
CA VAL A 141 7.46 15.96 -2.17
C VAL A 141 6.57 16.86 -1.33
N VAL A 142 7.13 17.41 -0.27
CA VAL A 142 6.40 18.26 0.69
C VAL A 142 6.72 19.72 0.42
N PHE A 143 5.69 20.55 0.30
CA PHE A 143 5.80 21.99 0.00
C PHE A 143 5.52 22.85 1.21
N LEU A 144 6.03 24.10 1.17
CA LEU A 144 5.76 25.11 2.20
C LEU A 144 4.29 25.52 2.26
N ASN A 145 3.56 25.46 1.12
CA ASN A 145 2.13 25.73 1.03
C ASN A 145 1.46 24.93 -0.10
N ASN A 146 0.14 24.92 -0.08
CA ASN A 146 -0.66 24.14 -1.01
C ASN A 146 -0.68 24.70 -2.46
N GLU A 147 -0.36 25.97 -2.66
CA GLU A 147 -0.29 26.57 -4.01
C GLU A 147 0.90 26.01 -4.77
N PHE A 148 2.04 25.87 -4.11
CA PHE A 148 3.22 25.21 -4.70
C PHE A 148 2.94 23.74 -5.04
N ALA A 149 2.22 23.00 -4.18
CA ALA A 149 1.85 21.62 -4.50
C ALA A 149 1.04 21.52 -5.81
N LYS A 150 0.12 22.46 -6.04
CA LYS A 150 -0.67 22.52 -7.30
C LYS A 150 0.20 22.90 -8.49
N GLU A 151 1.04 23.94 -8.36
CA GLU A 151 1.98 24.38 -9.42
C GLU A 151 2.85 23.21 -9.89
N TYR A 152 3.43 22.47 -8.92
CA TYR A 152 4.36 21.38 -9.22
C TYR A 152 3.66 20.08 -9.66
N LEU A 153 2.40 19.88 -9.32
CA LEU A 153 1.61 18.74 -9.84
C LEU A 153 1.55 18.78 -11.37
N ASP A 154 1.14 19.93 -11.93
CA ASP A 154 1.01 20.08 -13.38
C ASP A 154 2.38 20.04 -14.07
N LEU A 155 3.38 20.70 -13.48
CA LEU A 155 4.75 20.70 -13.96
C LEU A 155 5.31 19.28 -14.03
N PHE A 156 5.22 18.52 -12.93
CA PHE A 156 5.80 17.19 -12.86
C PHE A 156 5.04 16.18 -13.74
N LYS A 157 3.71 16.25 -13.81
CA LYS A 157 2.94 15.43 -14.76
C LYS A 157 3.35 15.65 -16.21
N SER A 158 3.65 16.91 -16.57
CA SER A 158 4.13 17.25 -17.91
C SER A 158 5.58 16.77 -18.15
N LYS A 159 6.45 16.90 -17.16
CA LYS A 159 7.88 16.56 -17.29
C LYS A 159 8.17 15.07 -17.17
N PHE A 160 7.36 14.36 -16.40
CA PHE A 160 7.54 12.95 -16.06
C PHE A 160 6.30 12.11 -16.42
N PRO A 161 5.91 11.99 -17.71
CA PRO A 161 4.67 11.34 -18.12
C PRO A 161 4.64 9.83 -17.82
N ASN A 162 5.78 9.24 -17.52
CA ASN A 162 5.92 7.82 -17.12
C ASN A 162 5.83 7.60 -15.61
N LEU A 163 5.53 8.63 -14.84
CA LEU A 163 5.32 8.52 -13.40
C LEU A 163 3.82 8.67 -13.07
N GLU A 164 3.42 8.03 -12.00
CA GLU A 164 2.16 8.32 -11.30
C GLU A 164 2.45 9.40 -10.27
N ILE A 165 1.73 10.52 -10.39
CA ILE A 165 1.94 11.69 -9.51
C ILE A 165 0.57 12.13 -9.02
N GLU A 166 0.36 11.97 -7.72
CA GLU A 166 -0.89 12.30 -7.06
C GLU A 166 -0.68 13.36 -5.98
N MET A 167 -1.67 14.23 -5.87
CA MET A 167 -1.69 15.21 -4.78
C MET A 167 -2.48 14.64 -3.62
N MET A 168 -1.78 14.40 -2.54
CA MET A 168 -2.32 13.93 -1.28
C MET A 168 -2.61 15.09 -0.34
N GLN A 169 -3.41 14.84 0.70
CA GLN A 169 -3.68 15.80 1.75
C GLN A 169 -3.82 15.09 3.10
N ASP A 170 -3.52 15.83 4.19
CA ASP A 170 -3.76 15.33 5.54
C ASP A 170 -5.27 15.23 5.84
N SER A 171 -5.61 14.55 6.93
CA SER A 171 -6.99 14.32 7.36
C SER A 171 -7.77 15.61 7.65
N PHE A 172 -7.08 16.73 7.84
CA PHE A 172 -7.68 18.05 8.10
C PHE A 172 -7.75 18.89 6.82
N GLY A 173 -7.11 18.46 5.72
CA GLY A 173 -7.04 19.19 4.46
C GLY A 173 -6.07 20.39 4.46
N ASP A 174 -5.30 20.56 5.54
CA ASP A 174 -4.45 21.73 5.75
C ASP A 174 -3.12 21.64 5.01
N LYS A 175 -2.59 20.42 4.82
CA LYS A 175 -1.32 20.18 4.14
C LYS A 175 -1.51 19.28 2.95
N LYS A 176 -0.88 19.66 1.83
CA LYS A 176 -0.83 18.88 0.61
C LYS A 176 0.61 18.58 0.23
N TRP A 177 0.81 17.39 -0.32
CA TRP A 177 2.08 16.94 -0.86
C TRP A 177 1.85 16.18 -2.16
N LEU A 178 2.93 15.90 -2.89
CA LEU A 178 2.87 15.03 -4.05
C LEU A 178 3.52 13.69 -3.71
N ASP A 179 2.75 12.63 -3.92
CA ASP A 179 3.29 11.27 -3.96
C ASP A 179 3.63 10.92 -5.41
N ILE A 180 4.83 10.37 -5.60
CA ILE A 180 5.40 10.07 -6.91
C ILE A 180 5.87 8.62 -6.92
N LEU A 181 5.29 7.84 -7.81
CA LEU A 181 5.60 6.43 -8.00
C LEU A 181 5.88 6.14 -9.48
N GLN A 182 6.44 4.99 -9.76
CA GLN A 182 6.51 4.50 -11.12
C GLN A 182 5.08 4.25 -11.64
N LYS A 183 4.82 4.57 -12.90
CA LYS A 183 3.49 4.40 -13.51
C LYS A 183 2.98 2.97 -13.39
N GLY A 184 1.71 2.84 -13.02
CA GLY A 184 1.04 1.57 -12.83
C GLY A 184 1.36 0.89 -11.49
N VAL A 185 1.99 1.61 -10.55
CA VAL A 185 2.09 1.18 -9.15
C VAL A 185 0.77 1.49 -8.47
N GLU A 186 0.05 0.44 -8.10
CA GLU A 186 -1.20 0.47 -7.35
C GLU A 186 -1.35 -0.85 -6.57
N LYS A 187 -2.09 -0.86 -5.48
CA LYS A 187 -2.28 -2.08 -4.65
C LYS A 187 -2.77 -3.26 -5.49
N TYR A 188 -3.72 -3.03 -6.40
CA TYR A 188 -4.23 -4.07 -7.31
C TYR A 188 -3.11 -4.71 -8.14
N LYS A 189 -2.15 -3.92 -8.65
CA LYS A 189 -1.01 -4.46 -9.41
C LYS A 189 -0.16 -5.40 -8.58
N GLY A 190 0.20 -5.01 -7.36
CA GLY A 190 0.93 -5.88 -6.44
C GLY A 190 0.16 -7.16 -6.10
N ILE A 191 -1.16 -7.06 -5.86
CA ILE A 191 -2.04 -8.22 -5.63
C ILE A 191 -2.06 -9.14 -6.84
N THR A 192 -2.11 -8.61 -8.08
CA THR A 192 -2.07 -9.46 -9.29
C THR A 192 -0.74 -10.18 -9.48
N GLU A 193 0.38 -9.59 -9.04
CA GLU A 193 1.66 -10.31 -9.03
C GLU A 193 1.63 -11.49 -8.04
N VAL A 194 1.04 -11.31 -6.85
CA VAL A 194 0.81 -12.43 -5.91
C VAL A 194 -0.08 -13.49 -6.53
N ALA A 195 -1.19 -13.10 -7.16
CA ALA A 195 -2.12 -14.03 -7.80
C ALA A 195 -1.44 -14.87 -8.90
N LYS A 196 -0.58 -14.25 -9.72
CA LYS A 196 0.23 -14.96 -10.73
C LYS A 196 1.18 -15.98 -10.10
N LEU A 197 1.89 -15.61 -9.03
CA LEU A 197 2.81 -16.51 -8.31
C LEU A 197 2.09 -17.74 -7.73
N GLU A 198 0.83 -17.57 -7.34
CA GLU A 198 0.02 -18.63 -6.72
C GLU A 198 -0.91 -19.36 -7.70
N GLY A 199 -0.94 -18.95 -8.97
CA GLY A 199 -1.83 -19.51 -9.99
C GLY A 199 -3.32 -19.28 -9.70
N ILE A 200 -3.65 -18.16 -9.05
CA ILE A 200 -5.02 -17.78 -8.67
C ILE A 200 -5.57 -16.81 -9.72
N SER A 201 -6.75 -17.12 -10.26
CA SER A 201 -7.44 -16.23 -11.19
C SER A 201 -8.12 -15.06 -10.47
N ASN A 202 -8.35 -13.96 -11.20
CA ASN A 202 -8.86 -12.72 -10.61
C ASN A 202 -10.19 -12.88 -9.89
N GLU A 203 -11.11 -13.72 -10.40
CA GLU A 203 -12.41 -14.02 -9.76
C GLU A 203 -12.27 -14.69 -8.40
N ASN A 204 -11.10 -15.21 -8.07
CA ASN A 204 -10.79 -15.82 -6.78
C ASN A 204 -10.05 -14.90 -5.83
N ILE A 205 -9.96 -13.60 -6.13
CA ILE A 205 -9.37 -12.57 -5.27
C ILE A 205 -10.50 -11.85 -4.52
N ILE A 206 -10.39 -11.80 -3.20
CA ILE A 206 -11.28 -11.02 -2.32
C ILE A 206 -10.42 -9.90 -1.72
N ALA A 207 -10.76 -8.64 -1.99
CA ALA A 207 -10.03 -7.48 -1.51
C ALA A 207 -10.85 -6.70 -0.47
N PHE A 208 -10.20 -6.27 0.61
CA PHE A 208 -10.81 -5.43 1.66
C PHE A 208 -10.05 -4.11 1.78
N GLY A 209 -10.82 -3.01 1.92
CA GLY A 209 -10.24 -1.67 2.07
C GLY A 209 -11.23 -0.65 2.61
N ASP A 210 -10.73 0.52 3.01
CA ASP A 210 -11.56 1.62 3.53
C ASP A 210 -11.18 3.00 2.99
N GLY A 211 -9.99 3.15 2.40
CA GLY A 211 -9.43 4.40 1.89
C GLY A 211 -9.56 4.59 0.38
N LEU A 212 -9.30 5.82 -0.09
CA LEU A 212 -9.34 6.15 -1.52
C LEU A 212 -8.30 5.36 -2.35
N ASN A 213 -7.15 5.04 -1.75
CA ASN A 213 -6.09 4.24 -2.36
C ASN A 213 -6.46 2.75 -2.51
N ASP A 214 -7.62 2.33 -1.99
CA ASP A 214 -8.14 0.96 -2.12
C ASP A 214 -9.13 0.82 -3.28
N ILE A 215 -9.65 1.92 -3.80
CA ILE A 215 -10.72 1.91 -4.80
C ILE A 215 -10.37 0.99 -5.98
N GLU A 216 -9.16 1.10 -6.51
CA GLU A 216 -8.76 0.31 -7.67
C GLU A 216 -8.72 -1.20 -7.38
N MET A 217 -8.25 -1.62 -6.21
CA MET A 217 -8.28 -3.05 -5.86
C MET A 217 -9.71 -3.54 -5.57
N LEU A 218 -10.56 -2.70 -4.95
CA LEU A 218 -11.95 -3.05 -4.71
C LEU A 218 -12.76 -3.20 -6.01
N LYS A 219 -12.49 -2.37 -7.02
CA LYS A 219 -13.17 -2.42 -8.33
C LYS A 219 -12.68 -3.54 -9.23
N LYS A 220 -11.39 -3.87 -9.19
CA LYS A 220 -10.74 -4.73 -10.17
C LYS A 220 -10.57 -6.18 -9.72
N CYS A 221 -10.51 -6.45 -8.41
CA CYS A 221 -10.51 -7.81 -7.89
C CYS A 221 -11.86 -8.49 -8.10
N GLY A 222 -11.87 -9.82 -8.07
CA GLY A 222 -13.09 -10.61 -8.28
C GLY A 222 -14.20 -10.30 -7.29
N VAL A 223 -13.83 -9.92 -6.05
CA VAL A 223 -14.76 -9.46 -5.01
C VAL A 223 -14.12 -8.30 -4.27
N GLY A 224 -14.73 -7.13 -4.33
CA GLY A 224 -14.34 -5.95 -3.56
C GLY A 224 -15.24 -5.74 -2.35
N VAL A 225 -14.66 -5.61 -1.17
CA VAL A 225 -15.39 -5.45 0.10
C VAL A 225 -14.92 -4.17 0.80
N ALA A 226 -15.78 -3.17 0.87
CA ALA A 226 -15.51 -1.96 1.66
C ALA A 226 -15.80 -2.21 3.14
N MET A 227 -14.98 -1.64 4.02
CA MET A 227 -15.24 -1.68 5.44
C MET A 227 -16.46 -0.81 5.81
N LYS A 228 -17.19 -1.18 6.88
CA LYS A 228 -18.29 -0.37 7.42
C LYS A 228 -17.87 1.05 7.75
N ASN A 229 -16.64 1.24 8.21
CA ASN A 229 -16.03 2.53 8.50
C ASN A 229 -15.40 3.23 7.27
N ALA A 230 -15.45 2.62 6.08
CA ALA A 230 -14.90 3.21 4.87
C ALA A 230 -15.59 4.52 4.48
N LEU A 231 -14.89 5.35 3.72
CA LEU A 231 -15.45 6.57 3.15
C LEU A 231 -16.63 6.25 2.22
N PRO A 232 -17.64 7.14 2.12
CA PRO A 232 -18.80 6.92 1.23
C PRO A 232 -18.39 6.59 -0.21
N GLU A 233 -17.44 7.33 -0.76
CA GLU A 233 -16.92 7.15 -2.12
C GLU A 233 -16.30 5.77 -2.33
N VAL A 234 -15.68 5.20 -1.30
CA VAL A 234 -15.08 3.85 -1.34
C VAL A 234 -16.17 2.78 -1.33
N LYS A 235 -17.20 2.96 -0.48
CA LYS A 235 -18.36 2.04 -0.40
C LYS A 235 -19.11 1.95 -1.72
N GLU A 236 -19.23 3.05 -2.46
CA GLU A 236 -19.88 3.08 -3.78
C GLU A 236 -19.15 2.27 -4.86
N GLN A 237 -17.87 1.94 -4.63
CA GLN A 237 -17.03 1.24 -5.59
C GLN A 237 -16.83 -0.25 -5.27
N ALA A 238 -17.35 -0.72 -4.14
CA ALA A 238 -17.24 -2.11 -3.69
C ALA A 238 -18.49 -2.93 -4.02
N ASP A 239 -18.30 -4.25 -4.15
CA ASP A 239 -19.42 -5.20 -4.34
C ASP A 239 -20.19 -5.42 -3.03
N TYR A 240 -19.49 -5.36 -1.89
CA TYR A 240 -20.05 -5.59 -0.55
C TYR A 240 -19.53 -4.55 0.44
N ILE A 241 -20.26 -4.41 1.54
CA ILE A 241 -19.86 -3.63 2.71
C ILE A 241 -19.90 -4.55 3.92
N THR A 242 -18.85 -4.55 4.75
CA THR A 242 -18.82 -5.35 5.98
C THR A 242 -19.92 -4.92 6.95
N SER A 243 -20.54 -5.86 7.66
CA SER A 243 -21.54 -5.58 8.71
C SER A 243 -20.93 -4.87 9.91
N GLU A 244 -19.62 -5.06 10.14
CA GLU A 244 -18.88 -4.54 11.27
C GLU A 244 -17.67 -3.69 10.84
N THR A 245 -17.19 -2.82 11.74
CA THR A 245 -16.02 -1.97 11.54
C THR A 245 -14.71 -2.77 11.74
N ASN A 246 -13.56 -2.15 11.42
CA ASN A 246 -12.24 -2.69 11.75
C ASN A 246 -12.08 -2.97 13.27
N ASN A 247 -12.65 -2.13 14.13
CA ASN A 247 -12.63 -2.32 15.59
C ASN A 247 -13.45 -3.54 16.06
N GLN A 248 -14.33 -4.04 15.23
CA GLN A 248 -15.24 -5.15 15.52
C GLN A 248 -14.94 -6.38 14.65
N ASN A 249 -13.70 -6.47 14.11
CA ASN A 249 -13.25 -7.56 13.24
C ASN A 249 -14.09 -7.75 11.96
N GLY A 250 -14.54 -6.66 11.33
CA GLY A 250 -15.44 -6.68 10.17
C GLY A 250 -14.96 -7.59 9.03
N VAL A 251 -13.64 -7.66 8.76
CA VAL A 251 -13.07 -8.60 7.78
C VAL A 251 -13.38 -10.05 8.16
N VAL A 252 -13.17 -10.42 9.43
CA VAL A 252 -13.41 -11.81 9.90
C VAL A 252 -14.87 -12.18 9.86
N GLU A 253 -15.74 -11.27 10.31
CA GLU A 253 -17.19 -11.53 10.30
C GLU A 253 -17.71 -11.70 8.85
N PHE A 254 -17.27 -10.87 7.92
CA PHE A 254 -17.61 -11.04 6.50
C PHE A 254 -17.10 -12.39 5.95
N LEU A 255 -15.85 -12.74 6.20
CA LEU A 255 -15.26 -13.98 5.66
C LEU A 255 -15.92 -15.25 6.23
N LYS A 256 -16.38 -15.23 7.50
CA LYS A 256 -17.11 -16.35 8.09
C LYS A 256 -18.43 -16.64 7.35
N GLU A 257 -19.14 -15.59 6.96
CA GLU A 257 -20.39 -15.73 6.20
C GLU A 257 -20.08 -16.09 4.74
N TYR A 258 -19.19 -15.36 4.11
CA TYR A 258 -18.91 -15.48 2.68
C TYR A 258 -18.25 -16.82 2.31
N LEU A 259 -17.28 -17.31 3.09
CA LEU A 259 -16.57 -18.56 2.79
C LEU A 259 -17.39 -19.83 3.16
N VAL A 260 -18.48 -19.71 3.91
CA VAL A 260 -19.40 -20.84 4.20
C VAL A 260 -20.44 -20.99 3.09
N GLU A 261 -20.76 -19.92 2.37
CA GLU A 261 -21.74 -19.92 1.29
C GLU A 261 -21.19 -20.39 -0.08
N ILE A 262 -19.88 -20.60 -0.16
CA ILE A 262 -19.19 -21.08 -1.36
C ILE A 262 -18.74 -22.53 -1.16
#